data_9d89365a184028add0f6494e477768a0
#
_entry.id   9d89365a184028add0f6494e477768a0
#
_cell.length_a   1.000
_cell.length_b   1.000
_cell.length_c   1.000
_cell.angle_alpha   90.00
_cell.angle_beta   90.00
_cell.angle_gamma   90.00
#
_symmetry.space_group_name_H-M   'P 1'
#
loop_
_entity.id
_entity.type
_entity.pdbx_description
1 polymer ?
#
loop_
_entity_poly.entity_id
_entity_poly.type
_entity_poly.pdbx_seq_one_letter_code
_entity_poly.pdbx_strand_id
1 'polypeptide(L)'
;MPYSVLVVDLQPQTLARFVEPLRAAGYDVVGTNSFEAAKDRVTNRPPNLLISNARLGLFNGLHLVVRGRLDHPEMAAILTAPMKDPILEAEASSYGASCVVAPQTSAEVLDLVSRTFATLPM
;
A
#
# COMPACT_ATOMS: atom_id res chain seq x y z
N MET A 1 -7.97 17.96 5.40
CA MET A 1 -7.69 17.25 4.14
C MET A 1 -7.61 15.76 4.40
N PRO A 2 -8.32 14.93 3.63
CA PRO A 2 -8.21 13.48 3.81
C PRO A 2 -6.84 12.97 3.36
N TYR A 3 -6.39 11.92 4.01
CA TYR A 3 -5.18 11.24 3.56
C TYR A 3 -5.43 10.54 2.22
N SER A 4 -4.43 10.58 1.36
CA SER A 4 -4.48 9.88 0.07
C SER A 4 -3.85 8.49 0.19
N VAL A 5 -4.52 7.52 -0.40
CA VAL A 5 -4.09 6.11 -0.37
C VAL A 5 -4.10 5.57 -1.79
N LEU A 6 -2.99 4.97 -2.20
CA LEU A 6 -2.91 4.26 -3.47
C LEU A 6 -2.88 2.76 -3.17
N VAL A 7 -3.81 2.01 -3.75
CA VAL A 7 -3.87 0.56 -3.58
C VAL A 7 -3.54 -0.10 -4.91
N VAL A 8 -2.59 -1.03 -4.89
CA VAL A 8 -2.13 -1.72 -6.08
C VAL A 8 -2.27 -3.23 -5.88
N ASP A 9 -3.08 -3.86 -6.71
CA ASP A 9 -3.28 -5.31 -6.68
C ASP A 9 -3.81 -5.76 -8.04
N LEU A 10 -3.33 -6.90 -8.52
CA LEU A 10 -3.77 -7.45 -9.81
C LEU A 10 -5.17 -8.06 -9.73
N GLN A 11 -5.58 -8.51 -8.55
CA GLN A 11 -6.87 -9.17 -8.37
C GLN A 11 -7.96 -8.13 -8.09
N PRO A 12 -8.99 -8.03 -8.96
CA PRO A 12 -10.04 -7.03 -8.78
C PRO A 12 -10.76 -7.14 -7.43
N GLN A 13 -10.98 -8.37 -6.95
CA GLN A 13 -11.68 -8.61 -5.69
C GLN A 13 -10.86 -8.12 -4.49
N THR A 14 -9.56 -8.37 -4.51
CA THR A 14 -8.65 -7.91 -3.45
C THR A 14 -8.55 -6.39 -3.47
N LEU A 15 -8.46 -5.82 -4.68
CA LEU A 15 -8.39 -4.38 -4.86
C LEU A 15 -9.64 -3.71 -4.26
N ALA A 16 -10.83 -4.21 -4.61
CA ALA A 16 -12.09 -3.69 -4.11
C ALA A 16 -12.20 -3.81 -2.59
N ARG A 17 -11.67 -4.88 -2.01
CA ARG A 17 -11.69 -5.11 -0.57
C ARG A 17 -11.00 -3.98 0.20
N PHE A 18 -9.97 -3.38 -0.38
CA PHE A 18 -9.30 -2.22 0.19
C PHE A 18 -10.01 -0.92 -0.16
N VAL A 19 -10.31 -0.74 -1.44
CA VAL A 19 -10.78 0.54 -1.96
C VAL A 19 -12.14 0.94 -1.38
N GLU A 20 -13.09 0.01 -1.36
CA GLU A 20 -14.46 0.33 -0.97
C GLU A 20 -14.58 0.80 0.49
N PRO A 21 -14.06 0.05 1.49
CA PRO A 21 -14.20 0.53 2.87
C PRO A 21 -13.40 1.80 3.15
N LEU A 22 -12.25 1.98 2.49
CA LEU A 22 -11.45 3.17 2.71
C LEU A 22 -12.13 4.41 2.14
N ARG A 23 -12.76 4.30 0.97
CA ARG A 23 -13.54 5.42 0.41
C ARG A 23 -14.72 5.75 1.31
N ALA A 24 -15.41 4.72 1.79
CA ALA A 24 -16.56 4.91 2.69
C ALA A 24 -16.14 5.61 3.98
N ALA A 25 -14.90 5.39 4.44
CA ALA A 25 -14.37 6.01 5.64
C ALA A 25 -13.82 7.43 5.42
N GLY A 26 -13.85 7.92 4.18
CA GLY A 26 -13.45 9.30 3.87
C GLY A 26 -12.02 9.49 3.38
N TYR A 27 -11.27 8.42 3.16
CA TYR A 27 -9.94 8.54 2.56
C TYR A 27 -10.05 8.84 1.07
N ASP A 28 -9.05 9.53 0.54
CA ASP A 28 -8.94 9.78 -0.90
C ASP A 28 -8.18 8.60 -1.51
N VAL A 29 -8.91 7.64 -2.09
CA VAL A 29 -8.37 6.36 -2.51
C VAL A 29 -8.37 6.20 -4.01
N VAL A 30 -7.22 5.81 -4.56
CA VAL A 30 -7.09 5.38 -5.94
C VAL A 30 -6.63 3.91 -5.93
N GLY A 31 -7.33 3.08 -6.68
CA GLY A 31 -6.94 1.68 -6.86
C GLY A 31 -6.50 1.45 -8.29
N THR A 32 -5.46 0.65 -8.49
CA THR A 32 -5.01 0.28 -9.83
C THR A 32 -4.48 -1.15 -9.84
N ASN A 33 -4.67 -1.82 -10.98
CA ASN A 33 -4.08 -3.13 -11.22
C ASN A 33 -2.88 -3.03 -12.17
N SER A 34 -2.43 -1.82 -12.47
CA SER A 34 -1.34 -1.58 -13.39
C SER A 34 -0.08 -1.17 -12.65
N PHE A 35 0.99 -1.94 -12.81
CA PHE A 35 2.29 -1.59 -12.23
C PHE A 35 2.79 -0.25 -12.79
N GLU A 36 2.65 -0.04 -14.09
CA GLU A 36 3.12 1.19 -14.74
C GLU A 36 2.36 2.41 -14.24
N ALA A 37 1.04 2.30 -14.08
CA ALA A 37 0.24 3.39 -13.54
C ALA A 37 0.62 3.71 -12.10
N ALA A 38 0.86 2.66 -11.30
CA ALA A 38 1.28 2.82 -9.92
C ALA A 38 2.66 3.47 -9.83
N LYS A 39 3.59 3.03 -10.67
CA LYS A 39 4.94 3.60 -10.72
C LYS A 39 4.92 5.08 -11.06
N ASP A 40 4.11 5.45 -12.05
CA ASP A 40 3.95 6.85 -12.41
C ASP A 40 3.39 7.67 -11.25
N ARG A 41 2.39 7.13 -10.55
CA ARG A 41 1.75 7.82 -9.44
C ARG A 41 2.71 8.04 -8.26
N VAL A 42 3.48 7.02 -7.85
CA VAL A 42 4.41 7.16 -6.73
C VAL A 42 5.60 8.07 -7.10
N THR A 43 5.90 8.20 -8.38
CA THR A 43 6.98 9.06 -8.85
C THR A 43 6.55 10.53 -8.90
N ASN A 44 5.40 10.80 -9.47
CA ASN A 44 4.97 12.15 -9.81
C ASN A 44 3.97 12.77 -8.84
N ARG A 45 3.14 11.96 -8.20
CA ARG A 45 2.13 12.42 -7.24
C ARG A 45 1.98 11.37 -6.14
N PRO A 46 3.00 11.22 -5.28
CA PRO A 46 2.99 10.15 -4.28
C PRO A 46 1.80 10.28 -3.33
N PRO A 47 1.17 9.15 -2.96
CA PRO A 47 0.13 9.17 -1.95
C PRO A 47 0.75 9.34 -0.56
N ASN A 48 -0.09 9.60 0.44
CA ASN A 48 0.36 9.55 1.82
C ASN A 48 0.70 8.10 2.21
N LEU A 49 -0.03 7.13 1.66
CA LEU A 49 0.17 5.72 1.94
C LEU A 49 0.05 4.90 0.65
N LEU A 50 1.05 4.07 0.39
CA LEU A 50 1.01 3.06 -0.66
C LEU A 50 0.70 1.71 -0.01
N ILE A 51 -0.32 1.02 -0.53
CA ILE A 51 -0.61 -0.37 -0.17
C ILE A 51 -0.50 -1.19 -1.44
N SER A 52 0.42 -2.13 -1.48
CA SER A 52 0.65 -2.94 -2.67
C SER A 52 0.81 -4.40 -2.32
N ASN A 53 0.22 -5.28 -3.14
CA ASN A 53 0.56 -6.68 -3.07
C ASN A 53 2.06 -6.80 -3.40
N ALA A 54 2.77 -7.65 -2.66
CA ALA A 54 4.19 -7.86 -2.90
C ALA A 54 4.45 -8.46 -4.28
N ARG A 55 3.50 -9.23 -4.80
CA ARG A 55 3.60 -9.81 -6.14
C ARG A 55 2.62 -9.16 -7.08
N LEU A 56 3.11 -8.61 -8.17
CA LEU A 56 2.32 -7.94 -9.20
C LEU A 56 2.66 -8.57 -10.56
N GLY A 57 2.35 -9.86 -10.71
CA GLY A 57 2.72 -10.63 -11.89
C GLY A 57 4.22 -10.79 -11.98
N LEU A 58 4.82 -10.23 -13.02
CA LEU A 58 6.28 -10.27 -13.21
C LEU A 58 6.99 -9.20 -12.37
N PHE A 59 6.25 -8.31 -11.72
CA PHE A 59 6.81 -7.21 -10.97
C PHE A 59 6.69 -7.44 -9.47
N ASN A 60 7.50 -6.72 -8.70
CA ASN A 60 7.53 -6.79 -7.26
C ASN A 60 7.03 -5.47 -6.69
N GLY A 61 6.05 -5.56 -5.77
CA GLY A 61 5.51 -4.36 -5.12
C GLY A 61 6.55 -3.57 -4.35
N LEU A 62 7.60 -4.22 -3.87
CA LEU A 62 8.69 -3.53 -3.19
C LEU A 62 9.36 -2.50 -4.10
N HIS A 63 9.38 -2.75 -5.41
CA HIS A 63 9.92 -1.81 -6.38
C HIS A 63 9.19 -0.46 -6.32
N LEU A 64 7.87 -0.50 -6.11
CA LEU A 64 7.08 0.72 -5.98
C LEU A 64 7.44 1.48 -4.70
N VAL A 65 7.69 0.75 -3.62
CA VAL A 65 8.12 1.34 -2.35
C VAL A 65 9.46 2.07 -2.53
N VAL A 66 10.43 1.38 -3.11
CA VAL A 66 11.76 1.94 -3.33
C VAL A 66 11.67 3.17 -4.22
N ARG A 67 10.91 3.06 -5.31
CA ARG A 67 10.78 4.15 -6.28
C ARG A 67 10.14 5.39 -5.67
N GLY A 68 9.05 5.19 -4.92
CA GLY A 68 8.34 6.31 -4.32
C GLY A 68 9.13 6.97 -3.18
N ARG A 69 9.74 6.17 -2.33
CA ARG A 69 10.45 6.69 -1.16
C ARG A 69 11.80 7.31 -1.51
N LEU A 70 12.34 7.02 -2.70
CA LEU A 70 13.59 7.63 -3.14
C LEU A 70 13.49 9.15 -3.14
N ASP A 71 12.42 9.69 -3.71
CA ASP A 71 12.18 11.13 -3.80
C ASP A 71 11.22 11.64 -2.73
N HIS A 72 10.44 10.74 -2.11
CA HIS A 72 9.40 11.09 -1.15
C HIS A 72 9.48 10.17 0.07
N PRO A 73 10.52 10.36 0.92
CA PRO A 73 10.73 9.46 2.07
C PRO A 73 9.62 9.51 3.11
N GLU A 74 8.74 10.52 3.06
CA GLU A 74 7.58 10.64 3.94
C GLU A 74 6.41 9.74 3.54
N MET A 75 6.44 9.16 2.34
CA MET A 75 5.38 8.24 1.91
C MET A 75 5.42 6.97 2.75
N ALA A 76 4.33 6.65 3.44
CA ALA A 76 4.21 5.39 4.16
C ALA A 76 3.92 4.27 3.16
N ALA A 77 4.34 3.05 3.45
CA ALA A 77 4.16 1.93 2.55
C ALA A 77 3.87 0.63 3.30
N ILE A 78 2.91 -0.12 2.79
CA ILE A 78 2.54 -1.43 3.29
C ILE A 78 2.55 -2.40 2.11
N LEU A 79 3.26 -3.51 2.26
CA LEU A 79 3.16 -4.62 1.32
C LEU A 79 2.25 -5.68 1.91
N THR A 80 1.43 -6.31 1.07
CA THR A 80 0.58 -7.42 1.50
C THR A 80 1.07 -8.71 0.89
N ALA A 81 0.93 -9.78 1.63
CA ALA A 81 1.28 -11.13 1.20
C ALA A 81 0.17 -12.09 1.63
N PRO A 82 0.00 -13.24 0.94
CA PRO A 82 -1.06 -14.19 1.29
C PRO A 82 -0.82 -14.89 2.62
N MET A 83 0.43 -14.96 3.06
CA MET A 83 0.79 -15.58 4.34
C MET A 83 2.02 -14.90 4.91
N LYS A 84 2.31 -15.17 6.17
CA LYS A 84 3.47 -14.61 6.85
C LYS A 84 4.75 -14.99 6.11
N ASP A 85 5.59 -14.00 5.85
CA ASP A 85 6.85 -14.18 5.12
C ASP A 85 7.95 -13.36 5.81
N PRO A 86 8.70 -13.97 6.74
CA PRO A 86 9.73 -13.23 7.50
C PRO A 86 10.83 -12.63 6.65
N ILE A 87 11.18 -13.26 5.53
CA ILE A 87 12.21 -12.74 4.65
C ILE A 87 11.71 -11.46 3.98
N LEU A 88 10.50 -11.49 3.47
CA LEU A 88 9.88 -10.33 2.85
C LEU A 88 9.66 -9.21 3.88
N GLU A 89 9.26 -9.55 5.10
CA GLU A 89 9.08 -8.57 6.17
C GLU A 89 10.39 -7.83 6.46
N ALA A 90 11.50 -8.57 6.55
CA ALA A 90 12.81 -7.97 6.79
C ALA A 90 13.25 -7.09 5.64
N GLU A 91 13.02 -7.55 4.41
CA GLU A 91 13.37 -6.80 3.21
C GLU A 91 12.56 -5.51 3.12
N ALA A 92 11.25 -5.59 3.34
CA ALA A 92 10.39 -4.41 3.34
C ALA A 92 10.82 -3.41 4.42
N SER A 93 11.12 -3.90 5.62
CA SER A 93 11.54 -3.06 6.74
C SER A 93 12.82 -2.28 6.41
N SER A 94 13.74 -2.88 5.68
CA SER A 94 14.99 -2.21 5.30
C SER A 94 14.76 -1.02 4.37
N TYR A 95 13.60 -0.95 3.71
CA TYR A 95 13.21 0.18 2.87
C TYR A 95 12.13 1.05 3.53
N GLY A 96 11.85 0.84 4.80
CA GLY A 96 10.89 1.64 5.54
C GLY A 96 9.43 1.26 5.32
N ALA A 97 9.18 0.07 4.82
CA ALA A 97 7.81 -0.43 4.61
C ALA A 97 7.48 -1.52 5.60
N SER A 98 6.18 -1.71 5.86
CA SER A 98 5.67 -2.85 6.61
C SER A 98 5.23 -3.93 5.62
N CYS A 99 5.33 -5.20 6.03
CA CYS A 99 4.76 -6.29 5.26
C CYS A 99 3.77 -7.03 6.16
N VAL A 100 2.53 -7.16 5.70
CA VAL A 100 1.47 -7.77 6.50
C VAL A 100 0.77 -8.85 5.69
N VAL A 101 0.14 -9.80 6.40
CA VAL A 101 -0.75 -10.76 5.75
C VAL A 101 -1.97 -9.98 5.29
N ALA A 102 -2.41 -10.24 4.06
CA ALA A 102 -3.52 -9.50 3.45
C ALA A 102 -4.77 -9.56 4.33
N PRO A 103 -5.34 -8.41 4.72
CA PRO A 103 -6.57 -8.39 5.50
C PRO A 103 -7.73 -8.98 4.71
N GLN A 104 -8.65 -9.64 5.41
CA GLN A 104 -9.76 -10.35 4.79
C GLN A 104 -11.11 -9.65 4.96
N THR A 105 -11.20 -8.70 5.88
CA THR A 105 -12.44 -7.99 6.18
C THR A 105 -12.26 -6.49 6.09
N SER A 106 -13.37 -5.77 5.90
CA SER A 106 -13.36 -4.29 5.89
C SER A 106 -12.84 -3.74 7.22
N ALA A 107 -13.21 -4.37 8.33
CA ALA A 107 -12.75 -3.94 9.65
C ALA A 107 -11.23 -4.06 9.78
N GLU A 108 -10.66 -5.15 9.27
CA GLU A 108 -9.20 -5.35 9.29
C GLU A 108 -8.49 -4.31 8.41
N VAL A 109 -9.06 -3.99 7.25
CA VAL A 109 -8.51 -2.96 6.36
C VAL A 109 -8.50 -1.61 7.05
N LEU A 110 -9.63 -1.22 7.62
CA LEU A 110 -9.76 0.08 8.29
C LEU A 110 -8.83 0.18 9.49
N ASP A 111 -8.72 -0.88 10.27
CA ASP A 111 -7.83 -0.92 11.42
C ASP A 111 -6.37 -0.77 11.01
N LEU A 112 -5.95 -1.50 9.98
CA LEU A 112 -4.58 -1.45 9.47
C LEU A 112 -4.20 -0.03 9.03
N VAL A 113 -5.06 0.60 8.24
CA VAL A 113 -4.80 1.93 7.70
C VAL A 113 -4.84 2.99 8.79
N SER A 114 -5.84 2.91 9.66
CA SER A 114 -5.99 3.84 10.78
C SER A 114 -4.77 3.81 11.70
N ARG A 115 -4.29 2.62 12.05
CA ARG A 115 -3.11 2.48 12.90
C ARG A 115 -1.85 2.98 12.21
N THR A 116 -1.75 2.78 10.90
CA THR A 116 -0.60 3.24 10.12
C THR A 116 -0.53 4.77 10.18
N PHE A 117 -1.63 5.47 9.94
CA PHE A 117 -1.64 6.91 9.99
C PHE A 117 -1.45 7.45 11.41
N ALA A 118 -1.91 6.74 12.42
CA ALA A 118 -1.72 7.15 13.82
C ALA A 118 -0.26 7.12 14.24
N THR A 119 0.58 6.32 13.59
CA THR A 119 2.01 6.20 13.93
C THR A 119 2.91 7.09 13.11
N LEU A 120 2.38 7.81 12.12
CA LEU A 120 3.19 8.71 11.30
C LEU A 120 3.58 9.95 12.11
N PRO A 121 4.81 10.47 11.93
CA PRO A 121 5.19 11.71 12.58
C PRO A 121 4.37 12.87 12.06
N MET A 122 4.06 13.77 12.96
CA MET A 122 3.28 14.96 12.65
C MET A 122 4.13 16.01 11.96
#